data_717928d6d5bb371b5ab7f03eb954fc21
#
_entry.id   717928d6d5bb371b5ab7f03eb954fc21
#
_cell.length_a   1.000
_cell.length_b   1.000
_cell.length_c   1.000
_cell.angle_alpha   90.00
_cell.angle_beta   90.00
_cell.angle_gamma   90.00
#
_symmetry.space_group_name_H-M   'P 1'
#
loop_
_entity.id
_entity.type
_entity.pdbx_description
1 polymer ?
#
loop_
_entity_poly.entity_id
_entity_poly.type
_entity_poly.pdbx_seq_one_letter_code
_entity_poly.pdbx_strand_id
1 'polypeptide(L)'
;MDEPMLPVKRDVRRSFERAARTYDEAAFLQREVCARLVEHLEPMRLSPRRVLDLGCGTGHAFDALAKRFPSASILGLDIAPAMLARARGRSAWWQRLLGPARPSVVCADAERLPISGASIDLVFSNLVLQWCEPSRVFAEAARALAPEGLFLFSTFGPDTLKELRAAFAEADAAPHVNRFVDMHDLGDALVHAGFADPVMEMETITLEYDTVPAALRDLKAIGAVNSLPSRARGLPGRSRWRRMTQAYERFRRDGLLPATWEIVYGHAWKVPPRRLPDGRQVVSFAPKGPR
;
A
#
# COMPACT_ATOMS: atom_id res chain seq x y z
N MET A 1 17.57 12.30 -14.92
CA MET A 1 16.62 11.78 -13.90
C MET A 1 16.31 10.36 -14.31
N ASP A 2 16.81 9.38 -13.53
CA ASP A 2 16.45 7.98 -13.79
C ASP A 2 14.95 7.82 -13.51
N GLU A 3 14.20 7.38 -14.53
CA GLU A 3 12.79 7.02 -14.36
C GLU A 3 12.64 6.04 -13.18
N PRO A 4 11.71 6.28 -12.26
CA PRO A 4 11.47 5.32 -11.18
C PRO A 4 11.09 3.99 -11.81
N MET A 5 11.92 2.97 -11.60
CA MET A 5 11.73 1.65 -12.16
C MET A 5 10.61 0.96 -11.40
N LEU A 6 9.38 1.08 -11.91
CA LEU A 6 8.18 0.54 -11.29
C LEU A 6 8.14 -0.99 -11.34
N PRO A 7 7.56 -1.63 -10.33
CA PRO A 7 7.33 -3.07 -10.33
C PRO A 7 6.43 -3.52 -11.49
N VAL A 8 6.76 -4.67 -12.10
CA VAL A 8 5.95 -5.24 -13.18
C VAL A 8 4.64 -5.80 -12.61
N LYS A 9 3.51 -5.18 -12.89
CA LYS A 9 2.18 -5.53 -12.37
C LYS A 9 1.83 -7.02 -12.46
N ARG A 10 2.14 -7.65 -13.60
CA ARG A 10 1.94 -9.10 -13.78
C ARG A 10 2.71 -9.93 -12.76
N ASP A 11 3.94 -9.52 -12.44
CA ASP A 11 4.80 -10.25 -11.52
C ASP A 11 4.39 -9.98 -10.06
N VAL A 12 3.96 -8.74 -9.75
CA VAL A 12 3.32 -8.38 -8.47
C VAL A 12 2.10 -9.26 -8.23
N ARG A 13 1.15 -9.28 -9.18
CA ARG A 13 -0.05 -10.13 -9.09
C ARG A 13 0.30 -11.60 -8.83
N ARG A 14 1.23 -12.18 -9.63
CA ARG A 14 1.66 -13.58 -9.45
C ARG A 14 2.29 -13.86 -8.09
N SER A 15 3.02 -12.89 -7.54
CA SER A 15 3.61 -13.03 -6.19
C SER A 15 2.54 -13.12 -5.13
N PHE A 16 1.57 -12.21 -5.14
CA PHE A 16 0.46 -12.23 -4.19
C PHE A 16 -0.47 -13.44 -4.38
N GLU A 17 -0.72 -13.87 -5.61
CA GLU A 17 -1.46 -15.12 -5.86
C GLU A 17 -0.80 -16.34 -5.20
N ARG A 18 0.54 -16.44 -5.27
CA ARG A 18 1.30 -17.52 -4.61
C ARG A 18 1.31 -17.39 -3.10
N ALA A 19 1.48 -16.16 -2.59
CA ALA A 19 1.53 -15.87 -1.16
C ALA A 19 0.17 -16.02 -0.48
N ALA A 20 -0.94 -15.95 -1.18
CA ALA A 20 -2.29 -15.90 -0.61
C ALA A 20 -2.56 -16.99 0.44
N ARG A 21 -1.95 -18.17 0.33
CA ARG A 21 -2.16 -19.29 1.28
C ARG A 21 -1.49 -19.06 2.63
N THR A 22 -0.31 -18.43 2.64
CA THR A 22 0.54 -18.21 3.83
C THR A 22 0.50 -16.77 4.31
N TYR A 23 -0.16 -15.89 3.56
CA TYR A 23 -0.14 -14.46 3.80
C TYR A 23 -0.60 -14.07 5.20
N ASP A 24 -1.74 -14.61 5.66
CA ASP A 24 -2.33 -14.26 6.95
C ASP A 24 -1.45 -14.67 8.14
N GLU A 25 -0.65 -15.74 8.00
CA GLU A 25 0.30 -16.19 9.01
C GLU A 25 1.55 -15.31 9.06
N ALA A 26 2.04 -14.89 7.89
CA ALA A 26 3.29 -14.14 7.76
C ALA A 26 3.12 -12.61 7.79
N ALA A 27 1.93 -12.08 7.54
CA ALA A 27 1.68 -10.64 7.38
C ALA A 27 1.56 -9.88 8.71
N PHE A 28 2.50 -10.12 9.67
CA PHE A 28 2.48 -9.43 10.97
C PHE A 28 2.60 -7.91 10.78
N LEU A 29 3.63 -7.46 10.04
CA LEU A 29 3.86 -6.04 9.78
C LEU A 29 2.65 -5.37 9.12
N GLN A 30 2.06 -6.03 8.10
CA GLN A 30 0.91 -5.48 7.39
C GLN A 30 -0.31 -5.32 8.29
N ARG A 31 -0.51 -6.26 9.23
CA ARG A 31 -1.59 -6.16 10.23
C ARG A 31 -1.35 -5.03 11.22
N GLU A 32 -0.13 -4.90 11.72
CA GLU A 32 0.26 -3.84 12.65
C GLU A 32 0.08 -2.46 12.01
N VAL A 33 0.61 -2.28 10.80
CA VAL A 33 0.43 -1.03 10.04
C VAL A 33 -1.04 -0.75 9.73
N CYS A 34 -1.83 -1.78 9.41
CA CYS A 34 -3.27 -1.63 9.20
C CYS A 34 -4.01 -1.16 10.46
N ALA A 35 -3.66 -1.72 11.63
CA ALA A 35 -4.26 -1.31 12.90
C ALA A 35 -3.96 0.17 13.20
N ARG A 36 -2.68 0.57 13.08
CA ARG A 36 -2.28 1.97 13.25
C ARG A 36 -2.95 2.90 12.24
N LEU A 37 -3.06 2.49 10.97
CA LEU A 37 -3.76 3.27 9.95
C LEU A 37 -5.25 3.45 10.27
N VAL A 38 -5.90 2.47 10.89
CA VAL A 38 -7.28 2.61 11.38
C VAL A 38 -7.37 3.58 12.56
N GLU A 39 -6.38 3.61 13.45
CA GLU A 39 -6.30 4.56 14.56
C GLU A 39 -6.24 6.01 14.08
N HIS A 40 -5.62 6.29 12.93
CA HIS A 40 -5.64 7.62 12.31
C HIS A 40 -7.06 8.12 11.96
N LEU A 41 -8.04 7.23 11.88
CA LEU A 41 -9.46 7.61 11.68
C LEU A 41 -10.14 8.08 12.97
N GLU A 42 -9.58 7.80 14.17
CA GLU A 42 -10.23 8.10 15.45
C GLU A 42 -10.48 9.60 15.66
N PRO A 43 -9.50 10.52 15.40
CA PRO A 43 -9.71 11.95 15.59
C PRO A 43 -10.59 12.57 14.49
N MET A 44 -10.87 11.82 13.41
CA MET A 44 -11.58 12.35 12.25
C MET A 44 -13.09 12.21 12.42
N ARG A 45 -13.83 13.30 12.18
CA ARG A 45 -15.30 13.31 12.17
C ARG A 45 -15.82 12.88 10.81
N LEU A 46 -15.91 11.56 10.60
CA LEU A 46 -16.34 10.94 9.35
C LEU A 46 -17.62 10.13 9.52
N SER A 47 -18.50 10.19 8.53
CA SER A 47 -19.69 9.35 8.42
C SER A 47 -19.84 8.82 6.99
N PRO A 48 -18.85 8.06 6.49
CA PRO A 48 -18.87 7.56 5.12
C PRO A 48 -20.00 6.55 4.93
N ARG A 49 -20.67 6.62 3.79
CA ARG A 49 -21.66 5.61 3.35
C ARG A 49 -20.99 4.52 2.50
N ARG A 50 -19.92 4.86 1.81
CA ARG A 50 -19.19 3.96 0.89
C ARG A 50 -17.69 4.08 1.13
N VAL A 51 -17.11 2.99 1.55
CA VAL A 51 -15.68 2.86 1.83
C VAL A 51 -15.06 1.92 0.81
N LEU A 52 -13.98 2.36 0.16
CA LEU A 52 -13.14 1.54 -0.68
C LEU A 52 -11.89 1.15 0.09
N ASP A 53 -11.69 -0.15 0.31
CA ASP A 53 -10.41 -0.71 0.76
C ASP A 53 -9.59 -1.08 -0.48
N LEU A 54 -8.65 -0.19 -0.83
CA LEU A 54 -7.84 -0.26 -2.03
C LEU A 54 -6.60 -1.11 -1.78
N GLY A 55 -6.50 -2.26 -2.46
CA GLY A 55 -5.50 -3.29 -2.20
C GLY A 55 -5.82 -4.10 -0.94
N CYS A 56 -7.08 -4.50 -0.79
CA CYS A 56 -7.59 -5.12 0.43
C CYS A 56 -6.92 -6.46 0.80
N GLY A 57 -6.16 -7.07 -0.10
CA GLY A 57 -5.52 -8.37 0.12
C GLY A 57 -6.53 -9.42 0.57
N THR A 58 -6.27 -10.02 1.74
CA THR A 58 -7.16 -11.01 2.37
C THR A 58 -8.27 -10.38 3.22
N GLY A 59 -8.45 -9.04 3.17
CA GLY A 59 -9.53 -8.31 3.85
C GLY A 59 -9.26 -8.02 5.34
N HIS A 60 -8.03 -7.80 5.74
CA HIS A 60 -7.68 -7.52 7.14
C HIS A 60 -8.38 -6.27 7.69
N ALA A 61 -8.55 -5.23 6.89
CA ALA A 61 -9.18 -3.98 7.32
C ALA A 61 -10.70 -4.08 7.46
N PHE A 62 -11.37 -5.07 6.86
CA PHE A 62 -12.83 -5.12 6.77
C PHE A 62 -13.54 -5.06 8.12
N ASP A 63 -13.11 -5.87 9.09
CA ASP A 63 -13.75 -5.90 10.40
C ASP A 63 -13.56 -4.60 11.18
N ALA A 64 -12.37 -4.00 11.11
CA ALA A 64 -12.06 -2.74 11.76
C ALA A 64 -12.84 -1.57 11.13
N LEU A 65 -12.90 -1.51 9.79
CA LEU A 65 -13.67 -0.51 9.06
C LEU A 65 -15.18 -0.67 9.29
N ALA A 66 -15.71 -1.91 9.32
CA ALA A 66 -17.11 -2.16 9.62
C ALA A 66 -17.49 -1.79 11.06
N LYS A 67 -16.60 -2.04 12.02
CA LYS A 67 -16.77 -1.62 13.42
C LYS A 67 -16.77 -0.10 13.55
N ARG A 68 -15.87 0.58 12.84
CA ARG A 68 -15.74 2.04 12.88
C ARG A 68 -16.89 2.75 12.16
N PHE A 69 -17.39 2.15 11.07
CA PHE A 69 -18.43 2.70 10.20
C PHE A 69 -19.56 1.68 9.97
N PRO A 70 -20.39 1.38 10.98
CA PRO A 70 -21.36 0.29 10.89
C PRO A 70 -22.44 0.47 9.84
N SER A 71 -22.68 1.70 9.38
CA SER A 71 -23.65 2.03 8.33
C SER A 71 -23.03 2.09 6.92
N ALA A 72 -21.70 1.90 6.80
CA ALA A 72 -21.03 1.99 5.53
C ALA A 72 -21.09 0.67 4.74
N SER A 73 -21.21 0.78 3.43
CA SER A 73 -20.90 -0.31 2.51
C SER A 73 -19.40 -0.35 2.25
N ILE A 74 -18.75 -1.48 2.46
CA ILE A 74 -17.32 -1.66 2.22
C ILE A 74 -17.13 -2.41 0.91
N LEU A 75 -16.30 -1.85 0.03
CA LEU A 75 -15.84 -2.47 -1.21
C LEU A 75 -14.35 -2.71 -1.11
N GLY A 76 -13.91 -3.96 -1.16
CA GLY A 76 -12.51 -4.33 -1.27
C GLY A 76 -12.09 -4.43 -2.74
N LEU A 77 -10.92 -3.90 -3.06
CA LEU A 77 -10.33 -4.05 -4.39
C LEU A 77 -8.91 -4.59 -4.26
N ASP A 78 -8.58 -5.60 -5.07
CA ASP A 78 -7.22 -6.14 -5.16
C ASP A 78 -6.95 -6.66 -6.58
N ILE A 79 -5.67 -6.67 -6.97
CA ILE A 79 -5.23 -7.15 -8.27
C ILE A 79 -5.15 -8.68 -8.34
N ALA A 80 -5.05 -9.37 -7.18
CA ALA A 80 -4.83 -10.80 -7.08
C ALA A 80 -6.14 -11.55 -6.71
N PRO A 81 -6.75 -12.31 -7.64
CA PRO A 81 -7.97 -13.09 -7.37
C PRO A 81 -7.86 -14.04 -6.18
N ALA A 82 -6.67 -14.63 -5.95
CA ALA A 82 -6.47 -15.54 -4.84
C ALA A 82 -6.57 -14.86 -3.47
N MET A 83 -6.14 -13.59 -3.37
CA MET A 83 -6.33 -12.75 -2.18
C MET A 83 -7.83 -12.49 -1.95
N LEU A 84 -8.55 -12.09 -3.00
CA LEU A 84 -9.98 -11.81 -2.92
C LEU A 84 -10.82 -13.05 -2.57
N ALA A 85 -10.39 -14.24 -2.99
CA ALA A 85 -11.05 -15.48 -2.59
C ALA A 85 -10.99 -15.70 -1.07
N ARG A 86 -9.87 -15.34 -0.43
CA ARG A 86 -9.72 -15.38 1.03
C ARG A 86 -10.53 -14.26 1.70
N ALA A 87 -10.48 -13.05 1.17
CA ALA A 87 -11.25 -11.92 1.68
C ALA A 87 -12.77 -12.22 1.74
N ARG A 88 -13.32 -12.87 0.71
CA ARG A 88 -14.72 -13.34 0.69
C ARG A 88 -15.05 -14.34 1.79
N GLY A 89 -14.08 -15.18 2.16
CA GLY A 89 -14.26 -16.21 3.19
C GLY A 89 -14.15 -15.69 4.63
N ARG A 90 -13.67 -14.46 4.81
CA ARG A 90 -13.34 -13.91 6.13
C ARG A 90 -14.55 -13.55 6.99
N SER A 91 -15.70 -13.23 6.41
CA SER A 91 -16.89 -12.90 7.17
C SER A 91 -17.44 -14.15 7.90
N ALA A 92 -17.49 -14.09 9.23
CA ALA A 92 -18.01 -15.16 10.07
C ALA A 92 -19.46 -15.51 9.71
N TRP A 93 -19.84 -16.79 9.80
CA TRP A 93 -21.17 -17.27 9.42
C TRP A 93 -22.34 -16.58 10.18
N TRP A 94 -22.10 -16.14 11.42
CA TRP A 94 -23.09 -15.42 12.24
C TRP A 94 -23.31 -13.96 11.79
N GLN A 95 -22.30 -13.32 11.18
CA GLN A 95 -22.45 -11.99 10.53
C GLN A 95 -23.38 -12.07 9.30
N ARG A 96 -23.60 -13.29 8.78
CA ARG A 96 -24.54 -13.53 7.67
C ARG A 96 -26.00 -13.28 8.04
N LEU A 97 -26.35 -13.36 9.32
CA LEU A 97 -27.73 -13.33 9.81
C LEU A 97 -28.08 -12.01 10.53
N LEU A 98 -27.11 -11.35 11.16
CA LEU A 98 -27.37 -10.23 12.08
C LEU A 98 -26.43 -9.03 11.90
N GLY A 99 -25.46 -9.08 10.96
CA GLY A 99 -24.42 -8.07 10.80
C GLY A 99 -24.70 -7.05 9.68
N PRO A 100 -23.87 -6.00 9.60
CA PRO A 100 -23.90 -5.06 8.49
C PRO A 100 -23.67 -5.76 7.15
N ALA A 101 -24.01 -5.10 6.05
CA ALA A 101 -23.84 -5.65 4.71
C ALA A 101 -22.40 -6.16 4.51
N ARG A 102 -22.27 -7.38 3.97
CA ARG A 102 -20.95 -7.99 3.72
C ARG A 102 -20.11 -7.10 2.84
N PRO A 103 -18.80 -7.00 3.11
CA PRO A 103 -17.89 -6.40 2.17
C PRO A 103 -18.00 -7.09 0.80
N SER A 104 -18.20 -6.28 -0.25
CA SER A 104 -18.09 -6.74 -1.63
C SER A 104 -16.65 -6.69 -2.06
N VAL A 105 -16.23 -7.52 -3.01
CA VAL A 105 -14.86 -7.47 -3.52
C VAL A 105 -14.83 -7.49 -5.05
N VAL A 106 -13.90 -6.72 -5.63
CA VAL A 106 -13.68 -6.60 -7.07
C VAL A 106 -12.21 -6.80 -7.41
N CYS A 107 -11.93 -7.56 -8.48
CA CYS A 107 -10.57 -7.73 -8.99
C CYS A 107 -10.25 -6.64 -9.99
N ALA A 108 -9.34 -5.71 -9.63
CA ALA A 108 -8.93 -4.63 -10.50
C ALA A 108 -7.56 -4.07 -10.13
N ASP A 109 -7.00 -3.22 -11.00
CA ASP A 109 -5.78 -2.47 -10.73
C ASP A 109 -6.12 -1.15 -10.04
N ALA A 110 -5.37 -0.81 -8.98
CA ALA A 110 -5.49 0.46 -8.25
C ALA A 110 -5.23 1.69 -9.15
N GLU A 111 -4.45 1.52 -10.22
CA GLU A 111 -4.17 2.58 -11.20
C GLU A 111 -5.29 2.79 -12.23
N ARG A 112 -6.35 1.95 -12.20
CA ARG A 112 -7.51 2.03 -13.09
C ARG A 112 -8.74 1.44 -12.42
N LEU A 113 -9.43 2.25 -11.62
CA LEU A 113 -10.56 1.80 -10.82
C LEU A 113 -11.83 1.60 -11.67
N PRO A 114 -12.47 0.43 -11.62
CA PRO A 114 -13.76 0.20 -12.27
C PRO A 114 -14.91 0.78 -11.41
N ILE A 115 -14.76 2.03 -10.98
CA ILE A 115 -15.64 2.72 -10.04
C ILE A 115 -16.05 4.05 -10.67
N SER A 116 -17.31 4.41 -10.53
CA SER A 116 -17.84 5.71 -11.01
C SER A 116 -17.18 6.87 -10.28
N GLY A 117 -17.04 8.01 -10.94
CA GLY A 117 -16.54 9.22 -10.30
C GLY A 117 -17.46 9.69 -9.18
N ALA A 118 -16.89 10.35 -8.19
CA ALA A 118 -17.59 10.94 -7.04
C ALA A 118 -18.56 9.95 -6.33
N SER A 119 -18.15 8.68 -6.20
CA SER A 119 -19.02 7.63 -5.69
C SER A 119 -18.51 6.98 -4.39
N ILE A 120 -17.37 7.37 -3.88
CA ILE A 120 -16.74 6.83 -2.65
C ILE A 120 -16.55 7.98 -1.66
N ASP A 121 -16.81 7.75 -0.38
CA ASP A 121 -16.65 8.77 0.66
C ASP A 121 -15.30 8.63 1.39
N LEU A 122 -14.75 7.40 1.47
CA LEU A 122 -13.44 7.10 2.05
C LEU A 122 -12.72 6.08 1.18
N VAL A 123 -11.52 6.40 0.72
CA VAL A 123 -10.55 5.45 0.19
C VAL A 123 -9.54 5.16 1.29
N PHE A 124 -9.47 3.92 1.71
CA PHE A 124 -8.51 3.37 2.66
C PHE A 124 -7.52 2.48 1.90
N SER A 125 -6.21 2.61 2.12
CA SER A 125 -5.21 1.82 1.41
C SER A 125 -4.02 1.50 2.30
N ASN A 126 -3.83 0.23 2.64
CA ASN A 126 -2.76 -0.21 3.52
C ASN A 126 -1.65 -0.92 2.74
N LEU A 127 -0.46 -0.31 2.65
CA LEU A 127 0.75 -0.88 2.03
C LEU A 127 0.55 -1.37 0.58
N VAL A 128 0.00 -0.51 -0.27
CA VAL A 128 -0.28 -0.78 -1.69
C VAL A 128 0.58 0.05 -2.64
N LEU A 129 0.80 1.33 -2.31
CA LEU A 129 1.40 2.32 -3.21
C LEU A 129 2.79 1.93 -3.69
N GLN A 130 3.57 1.21 -2.89
CA GLN A 130 4.89 0.70 -3.27
C GLN A 130 4.87 -0.28 -4.45
N TRP A 131 3.71 -0.76 -4.87
CA TRP A 131 3.49 -1.64 -6.01
C TRP A 131 2.91 -0.93 -7.22
N CYS A 132 2.70 0.38 -7.11
CA CYS A 132 1.96 1.18 -8.06
C CYS A 132 2.75 2.42 -8.49
N GLU A 133 2.27 3.07 -9.56
CA GLU A 133 2.61 4.45 -9.87
C GLU A 133 1.74 5.38 -9.00
N PRO A 134 2.30 6.06 -7.97
CA PRO A 134 1.49 6.81 -7.01
C PRO A 134 0.62 7.89 -7.67
N SER A 135 1.15 8.61 -8.66
CA SER A 135 0.42 9.66 -9.37
C SER A 135 -0.87 9.14 -10.03
N ARG A 136 -0.83 7.93 -10.59
CA ARG A 136 -2.01 7.29 -11.20
C ARG A 136 -3.03 6.85 -10.15
N VAL A 137 -2.56 6.27 -9.04
CA VAL A 137 -3.43 5.88 -7.93
C VAL A 137 -4.11 7.10 -7.33
N PHE A 138 -3.37 8.19 -7.12
CA PHE A 138 -3.91 9.44 -6.59
C PHE A 138 -4.93 10.07 -7.53
N ALA A 139 -4.67 10.08 -8.84
CA ALA A 139 -5.63 10.57 -9.82
C ALA A 139 -6.94 9.74 -9.82
N GLU A 140 -6.84 8.41 -9.75
CA GLU A 140 -8.01 7.52 -9.69
C GLU A 140 -8.76 7.63 -8.35
N ALA A 141 -8.05 7.74 -7.22
CA ALA A 141 -8.66 8.00 -5.92
C ALA A 141 -9.39 9.35 -5.91
N ALA A 142 -8.75 10.41 -6.43
CA ALA A 142 -9.36 11.73 -6.56
C ALA A 142 -10.60 11.70 -7.45
N ARG A 143 -10.60 10.93 -8.53
CA ARG A 143 -11.76 10.76 -9.42
C ARG A 143 -12.90 10.01 -8.73
N ALA A 144 -12.58 8.94 -8.01
CA ALA A 144 -13.57 8.08 -7.36
C ALA A 144 -14.21 8.72 -6.12
N LEU A 145 -13.45 9.54 -5.37
CA LEU A 145 -13.93 10.22 -4.18
C LEU A 145 -14.99 11.27 -4.49
N ALA A 146 -16.02 11.26 -3.66
CA ALA A 146 -16.99 12.34 -3.57
C ALA A 146 -16.32 13.63 -3.06
N PRO A 147 -16.91 14.82 -3.31
CA PRO A 147 -16.47 16.05 -2.67
C PRO A 147 -16.39 15.88 -1.16
N GLU A 148 -15.32 16.39 -0.53
CA GLU A 148 -15.02 16.25 0.90
C GLU A 148 -14.72 14.79 1.33
N GLY A 149 -14.58 13.86 0.40
CA GLY A 149 -14.13 12.49 0.69
C GLY A 149 -12.66 12.46 1.09
N LEU A 150 -12.32 11.47 1.90
CA LEU A 150 -10.97 11.26 2.44
C LEU A 150 -10.23 10.16 1.69
N PHE A 151 -8.97 10.41 1.36
CA PHE A 151 -8.00 9.37 1.03
C PHE A 151 -7.04 9.19 2.21
N LEU A 152 -6.99 8.00 2.76
CA LEU A 152 -6.09 7.61 3.86
C LEU A 152 -5.29 6.38 3.43
N PHE A 153 -3.97 6.44 3.56
CA PHE A 153 -3.10 5.36 3.11
C PHE A 153 -1.86 5.19 3.97
N SER A 154 -1.26 4.01 3.84
CA SER A 154 0.10 3.73 4.27
C SER A 154 0.94 3.20 3.10
N THR A 155 2.24 3.46 3.14
CA THR A 155 3.22 2.94 2.19
C THR A 155 4.59 2.82 2.85
N PHE A 156 5.57 2.28 2.11
CA PHE A 156 6.95 2.24 2.57
C PHE A 156 7.74 3.47 2.12
N GLY A 157 8.63 3.94 2.99
CA GLY A 157 9.57 5.01 2.72
C GLY A 157 10.97 4.51 2.33
N PRO A 158 11.88 5.43 1.94
CA PRO A 158 13.20 5.14 1.37
C PRO A 158 14.10 4.26 2.24
N ASP A 159 14.02 4.38 3.56
CA ASP A 159 14.86 3.63 4.51
C ASP A 159 14.40 2.17 4.74
N THR A 160 13.28 1.77 4.12
CA THR A 160 12.80 0.38 4.21
C THR A 160 13.84 -0.60 3.69
N LEU A 161 14.18 -1.62 4.51
CA LEU A 161 15.16 -2.67 4.23
C LEU A 161 16.55 -2.13 3.85
N LYS A 162 16.98 -1.04 4.47
CA LYS A 162 18.29 -0.40 4.18
C LYS A 162 19.46 -1.33 4.44
N GLU A 163 19.40 -2.17 5.48
CA GLU A 163 20.42 -3.15 5.80
C GLU A 163 20.55 -4.21 4.69
N LEU A 164 19.41 -4.73 4.23
CA LEU A 164 19.37 -5.70 3.14
C LEU A 164 19.85 -5.09 1.82
N ARG A 165 19.45 -3.85 1.54
CA ARG A 165 19.91 -3.11 0.36
C ARG A 165 21.42 -2.91 0.38
N ALA A 166 21.99 -2.48 1.50
CA ALA A 166 23.43 -2.31 1.69
C ALA A 166 24.18 -3.64 1.53
N ALA A 167 23.68 -4.73 2.12
CA ALA A 167 24.26 -6.04 2.02
C ALA A 167 24.29 -6.59 0.58
N PHE A 168 23.23 -6.37 -0.20
CA PHE A 168 23.21 -6.77 -1.60
C PHE A 168 24.11 -5.91 -2.48
N ALA A 169 24.26 -4.61 -2.19
CA ALA A 169 25.17 -3.72 -2.92
C ALA A 169 26.64 -4.19 -2.85
N GLU A 170 27.05 -4.86 -1.77
CA GLU A 170 28.38 -5.50 -1.69
C GLU A 170 28.47 -6.83 -2.47
N ALA A 171 27.34 -7.44 -2.77
CA ALA A 171 27.32 -8.70 -3.49
C ALA A 171 27.31 -8.54 -5.02
N ASP A 172 26.56 -7.55 -5.53
CA ASP A 172 26.48 -7.21 -6.94
C ASP A 172 25.85 -5.82 -7.17
N ALA A 173 25.85 -5.34 -8.43
CA ALA A 173 25.27 -4.06 -8.82
C ALA A 173 23.76 -4.10 -9.16
N ALA A 174 23.11 -5.29 -9.08
CA ALA A 174 21.70 -5.41 -9.43
C ALA A 174 20.80 -4.88 -8.29
N PRO A 175 19.67 -4.25 -8.57
CA PRO A 175 18.72 -3.86 -7.54
C PRO A 175 18.00 -5.09 -6.98
N HIS A 176 18.09 -5.30 -5.67
CA HIS A 176 17.45 -6.41 -4.95
C HIS A 176 16.27 -5.97 -4.08
N VAL A 177 16.22 -4.71 -3.71
CA VAL A 177 15.12 -4.08 -2.96
C VAL A 177 14.53 -2.99 -3.82
N ASN A 178 13.21 -2.87 -3.84
CA ASN A 178 12.52 -1.80 -4.54
C ASN A 178 12.97 -0.43 -4.01
N ARG A 179 12.94 0.59 -4.87
CA ARG A 179 13.02 1.97 -4.42
C ARG A 179 11.64 2.42 -4.00
N PHE A 180 11.56 3.09 -2.86
CA PHE A 180 10.33 3.64 -2.34
C PHE A 180 10.36 5.16 -2.47
N VAL A 181 9.19 5.76 -2.64
CA VAL A 181 9.04 7.20 -2.84
C VAL A 181 9.13 7.90 -1.48
N ASP A 182 9.80 9.04 -1.43
CA ASP A 182 9.88 9.87 -0.24
C ASP A 182 8.51 10.49 0.10
N MET A 183 8.27 10.73 1.39
CA MET A 183 6.98 11.28 1.85
C MET A 183 6.68 12.67 1.30
N HIS A 184 7.70 13.50 1.04
CA HIS A 184 7.51 14.83 0.47
C HIS A 184 7.05 14.73 -0.98
N ASP A 185 7.66 13.85 -1.77
CA ASP A 185 7.26 13.59 -3.16
C ASP A 185 5.82 13.04 -3.23
N LEU A 186 5.43 12.20 -2.26
CA LEU A 186 4.05 11.70 -2.14
C LEU A 186 3.07 12.84 -1.81
N GLY A 187 3.46 13.75 -0.89
CA GLY A 187 2.66 14.93 -0.55
C GLY A 187 2.45 15.85 -1.76
N ASP A 188 3.50 16.13 -2.49
CA ASP A 188 3.45 16.93 -3.72
C ASP A 188 2.57 16.26 -4.78
N ALA A 189 2.69 14.95 -4.96
CA ALA A 189 1.87 14.20 -5.89
C ALA A 189 0.36 14.21 -5.52
N LEU A 190 0.02 14.23 -4.23
CA LEU A 190 -1.36 14.40 -3.76
C LEU A 190 -1.91 15.76 -4.15
N VAL A 191 -1.16 16.85 -3.92
CA VAL A 191 -1.55 18.20 -4.33
C VAL A 191 -1.76 18.28 -5.84
N HIS A 192 -0.85 17.71 -6.63
CA HIS A 192 -0.96 17.66 -8.10
C HIS A 192 -2.19 16.86 -8.57
N ALA A 193 -2.60 15.84 -7.84
CA ALA A 193 -3.80 15.06 -8.13
C ALA A 193 -5.11 15.79 -7.72
N GLY A 194 -5.01 16.99 -7.12
CA GLY A 194 -6.15 17.82 -6.74
C GLY A 194 -6.73 17.50 -5.37
N PHE A 195 -5.91 16.96 -4.47
CA PHE A 195 -6.24 16.87 -3.05
C PHE A 195 -5.84 18.15 -2.31
N ALA A 196 -6.49 18.42 -1.18
CA ALA A 196 -6.15 19.48 -0.24
C ALA A 196 -5.63 18.92 1.08
N ASP A 197 -4.89 19.76 1.78
CA ASP A 197 -4.44 19.54 3.15
C ASP A 197 -3.77 18.16 3.35
N PRO A 198 -2.77 17.78 2.52
CA PRO A 198 -2.06 16.52 2.72
C PRO A 198 -1.30 16.57 4.05
N VAL A 199 -1.54 15.57 4.88
CA VAL A 199 -0.79 15.33 6.11
C VAL A 199 -0.02 14.05 5.93
N MET A 200 1.28 14.10 6.23
CA MET A 200 2.19 12.97 6.08
C MET A 200 2.91 12.75 7.42
N GLU A 201 2.94 11.51 7.85
CA GLU A 201 3.66 11.06 9.04
C GLU A 201 4.58 9.90 8.69
N MET A 202 5.67 9.75 9.43
CA MET A 202 6.62 8.67 9.24
C MET A 202 6.98 8.04 10.58
N GLU A 203 7.02 6.72 10.60
CA GLU A 203 7.58 5.97 11.72
C GLU A 203 8.52 4.87 11.24
N THR A 204 9.39 4.41 12.12
CA THR A 204 10.29 3.28 11.85
C THR A 204 9.89 2.09 12.70
N ILE A 205 9.63 0.95 12.06
CA ILE A 205 9.44 -0.35 12.72
C ILE A 205 10.64 -1.22 12.39
N THR A 206 11.28 -1.82 13.39
CA THR A 206 12.37 -2.76 13.18
C THR A 206 11.91 -4.17 13.55
N LEU A 207 11.96 -5.07 12.58
CA LEU A 207 11.82 -6.51 12.83
C LEU A 207 13.20 -7.13 13.02
N GLU A 208 13.31 -8.07 13.94
CA GLU A 208 14.57 -8.71 14.28
C GLU A 208 14.53 -10.20 13.96
N TYR A 209 15.63 -10.73 13.43
CA TYR A 209 15.73 -12.11 12.97
C TYR A 209 16.99 -12.78 13.47
N ASP A 210 16.92 -14.07 13.79
CA ASP A 210 18.08 -14.86 14.18
C ASP A 210 19.07 -15.03 13.03
N THR A 211 18.58 -15.17 11.80
CA THR A 211 19.40 -15.49 10.63
C THR A 211 18.93 -14.76 9.36
N VAL A 212 19.87 -14.50 8.45
CA VAL A 212 19.55 -13.93 7.11
C VAL A 212 18.52 -14.78 6.35
N PRO A 213 18.59 -16.12 6.32
CA PRO A 213 17.55 -16.94 5.69
C PRO A 213 16.16 -16.79 6.32
N ALA A 214 16.06 -16.51 7.63
CA ALA A 214 14.79 -16.26 8.30
C ALA A 214 14.15 -14.97 7.78
N ALA A 215 14.89 -13.85 7.75
CA ALA A 215 14.44 -12.59 7.21
C ALA A 215 13.95 -12.71 5.75
N LEU A 216 14.72 -13.38 4.89
CA LEU A 216 14.35 -13.55 3.48
C LEU A 216 13.15 -14.48 3.26
N ARG A 217 12.95 -15.49 4.13
CA ARG A 217 11.75 -16.35 4.08
C ARG A 217 10.49 -15.56 4.42
N ASP A 218 10.57 -14.71 5.44
CA ASP A 218 9.46 -13.87 5.86
C ASP A 218 9.02 -12.91 4.73
N LEU A 219 9.98 -12.18 4.14
CA LEU A 219 9.73 -11.34 2.96
C LEU A 219 9.05 -12.10 1.81
N LYS A 220 9.50 -13.33 1.54
CA LYS A 220 8.92 -14.17 0.51
C LYS A 220 7.51 -14.65 0.86
N ALA A 221 7.25 -14.97 2.12
CA ALA A 221 5.96 -15.48 2.59
C ALA A 221 4.83 -14.44 2.45
N ILE A 222 5.14 -13.15 2.61
CA ILE A 222 4.20 -12.04 2.39
C ILE A 222 4.12 -11.58 0.92
N GLY A 223 4.83 -12.24 0.00
CA GLY A 223 4.86 -11.85 -1.42
C GLY A 223 5.71 -10.60 -1.72
N ALA A 224 6.43 -10.06 -0.73
CA ALA A 224 7.31 -8.91 -0.89
C ALA A 224 8.62 -9.31 -1.59
N VAL A 225 8.52 -9.74 -2.83
CA VAL A 225 9.66 -10.10 -3.67
C VAL A 225 9.96 -8.98 -4.67
N ASN A 226 11.24 -8.86 -5.04
CA ASN A 226 11.66 -7.91 -6.05
C ASN A 226 10.94 -8.17 -7.40
N SER A 227 10.12 -7.23 -7.82
CA SER A 227 9.33 -7.27 -9.05
C SER A 227 9.82 -6.26 -10.10
N LEU A 228 11.03 -5.71 -9.92
CA LEU A 228 11.63 -4.76 -10.86
C LEU A 228 11.97 -5.42 -12.20
N PRO A 229 11.84 -4.71 -13.33
CA PRO A 229 12.23 -5.22 -14.65
C PRO A 229 13.71 -5.61 -14.73
N SER A 230 14.59 -4.86 -14.04
CA SER A 230 16.05 -5.04 -14.00
C SER A 230 16.53 -6.08 -12.98
N ARG A 231 15.62 -6.75 -12.26
CA ARG A 231 16.03 -7.78 -11.30
C ARG A 231 16.85 -8.90 -11.96
N ALA A 232 17.85 -9.39 -11.25
CA ALA A 232 18.60 -10.58 -11.68
C ALA A 232 17.65 -11.78 -11.84
N ARG A 233 17.69 -12.44 -13.00
CA ARG A 233 16.92 -13.67 -13.26
C ARG A 233 17.83 -14.86 -12.97
N GLY A 234 17.38 -15.77 -12.09
CA GLY A 234 18.10 -16.97 -11.69
C GLY A 234 18.51 -16.99 -10.24
N LEU A 235 19.03 -18.14 -9.79
CA LEU A 235 19.53 -18.29 -8.42
C LEU A 235 20.85 -17.55 -8.25
N PRO A 236 21.05 -16.82 -7.15
CA PRO A 236 22.36 -16.22 -6.86
C PRO A 236 23.42 -17.33 -6.71
N GLY A 237 24.55 -17.16 -7.37
CA GLY A 237 25.67 -18.08 -7.20
C GLY A 237 26.15 -18.11 -5.73
N ARG A 238 26.75 -19.23 -5.29
CA ARG A 238 27.19 -19.44 -3.91
C ARG A 238 28.10 -18.31 -3.38
N SER A 239 28.97 -17.77 -4.21
CA SER A 239 29.86 -16.67 -3.83
C SER A 239 29.11 -15.36 -3.56
N ARG A 240 28.11 -15.01 -4.40
CA ARG A 240 27.25 -13.85 -4.21
C ARG A 240 26.43 -13.96 -2.93
N TRP A 241 25.80 -15.11 -2.72
CA TRP A 241 25.05 -15.39 -1.51
C TRP A 241 25.92 -15.22 -0.26
N ARG A 242 27.13 -15.80 -0.25
CA ARG A 242 28.07 -15.68 0.87
C ARG A 242 28.46 -14.22 1.14
N ARG A 243 28.79 -13.43 0.11
CA ARG A 243 29.14 -12.00 0.28
C ARG A 243 27.98 -11.23 0.89
N MET A 244 26.76 -11.35 0.34
CA MET A 244 25.58 -10.70 0.87
C MET A 244 25.33 -11.10 2.34
N THR A 245 25.37 -12.38 2.66
CA THR A 245 25.17 -12.86 4.04
C THR A 245 26.22 -12.28 4.99
N GLN A 246 27.50 -12.30 4.60
CA GLN A 246 28.57 -11.70 5.41
C GLN A 246 28.41 -10.19 5.60
N ALA A 247 27.96 -9.49 4.59
CA ALA A 247 27.67 -8.06 4.67
C ALA A 247 26.49 -7.78 5.59
N TYR A 248 25.41 -8.57 5.50
CA TYR A 248 24.24 -8.40 6.37
C TYR A 248 24.58 -8.72 7.85
N GLU A 249 25.43 -9.73 8.12
CA GLU A 249 25.88 -10.08 9.48
C GLU A 249 26.57 -8.91 10.22
N ARG A 250 27.12 -7.92 9.52
CA ARG A 250 27.69 -6.71 10.14
C ARG A 250 26.67 -5.82 10.83
N PHE A 251 25.40 -5.95 10.48
CA PHE A 251 24.30 -5.22 11.12
C PHE A 251 23.78 -5.91 12.38
N ARG A 252 24.32 -7.10 12.73
CA ARG A 252 23.89 -7.84 13.91
C ARG A 252 24.10 -7.03 15.18
N ARG A 253 23.05 -6.90 16.00
CA ARG A 253 23.04 -6.23 17.30
C ARG A 253 22.38 -7.15 18.31
N ASP A 254 22.94 -7.29 19.48
CA ASP A 254 22.41 -8.12 20.58
C ASP A 254 22.01 -9.54 20.14
N GLY A 255 22.77 -10.12 19.22
CA GLY A 255 22.51 -11.45 18.68
C GLY A 255 21.48 -11.53 17.55
N LEU A 256 20.80 -10.44 17.18
CA LEU A 256 19.74 -10.39 16.19
C LEU A 256 20.11 -9.53 14.98
N LEU A 257 19.52 -9.82 13.83
CA LEU A 257 19.67 -9.10 12.58
C LEU A 257 18.47 -8.17 12.38
N PRO A 258 18.66 -6.85 12.31
CA PRO A 258 17.57 -5.90 12.09
C PRO A 258 17.14 -5.91 10.62
N ALA A 259 15.85 -5.77 10.40
CA ALA A 259 15.25 -5.36 9.14
C ALA A 259 14.40 -4.11 9.41
N THR A 260 14.88 -2.97 8.96
CA THR A 260 14.22 -1.68 9.15
C THR A 260 13.08 -1.51 8.14
N TRP A 261 11.94 -1.04 8.63
CA TRP A 261 10.78 -0.66 7.83
C TRP A 261 10.41 0.78 8.15
N GLU A 262 10.54 1.63 7.19
CA GLU A 262 10.03 3.00 7.25
C GLU A 262 8.60 2.99 6.72
N ILE A 263 7.66 3.34 7.59
CA ILE A 263 6.24 3.39 7.26
C ILE A 263 5.85 4.85 7.11
N VAL A 264 5.29 5.18 5.97
CA VAL A 264 4.72 6.49 5.69
C VAL A 264 3.20 6.36 5.74
N TYR A 265 2.57 7.12 6.61
CA TYR A 265 1.12 7.32 6.65
C TYR A 265 0.79 8.65 5.99
N GLY A 266 -0.26 8.65 5.20
CA GLY A 266 -0.70 9.87 4.54
C GLY A 266 -2.21 9.95 4.45
N HIS A 267 -2.73 11.18 4.58
CA HIS A 267 -4.12 11.45 4.25
C HIS A 267 -4.29 12.80 3.57
N ALA A 268 -5.32 12.91 2.76
CA ALA A 268 -5.67 14.14 2.09
C ALA A 268 -7.17 14.16 1.71
N TRP A 269 -7.74 15.34 1.62
CA TRP A 269 -9.16 15.54 1.37
C TRP A 269 -9.43 15.87 -0.09
N LYS A 270 -10.52 15.33 -0.64
CA LYS A 270 -10.99 15.73 -1.96
C LYS A 270 -11.60 17.12 -1.90
N VAL A 271 -11.00 18.06 -2.63
CA VAL A 271 -11.51 19.44 -2.70
C VAL A 271 -12.93 19.46 -3.26
N PRO A 272 -13.88 20.12 -2.60
CA PRO A 272 -15.19 20.35 -3.20
C PRO A 272 -15.05 21.25 -4.43
N PRO A 273 -15.89 21.09 -5.46
CA PRO A 273 -15.86 21.95 -6.62
C PRO A 273 -16.13 23.40 -6.20
N ARG A 274 -15.23 24.32 -6.58
CA ARG A 274 -15.46 25.74 -6.34
C ARG A 274 -16.72 26.19 -7.08
N ARG A 275 -17.68 26.76 -6.36
CA ARG A 275 -18.89 27.36 -6.93
C ARG A 275 -18.82 28.88 -6.76
N LEU A 276 -19.24 29.61 -7.80
CA LEU A 276 -19.49 31.03 -7.70
C LEU A 276 -20.76 31.29 -6.87
N PRO A 277 -20.95 32.50 -6.32
CA PRO A 277 -22.14 32.85 -5.56
C PRO A 277 -23.47 32.62 -6.32
N ASP A 278 -23.41 32.62 -7.64
CA ASP A 278 -24.56 32.35 -8.53
C ASP A 278 -24.79 30.85 -8.81
N GLY A 279 -24.04 29.94 -8.15
CA GLY A 279 -24.15 28.49 -8.26
C GLY A 279 -23.38 27.87 -9.43
N ARG A 280 -22.75 28.66 -10.31
CA ARG A 280 -21.93 28.15 -11.42
C ARG A 280 -20.64 27.51 -10.88
N GLN A 281 -20.25 26.40 -11.47
CA GLN A 281 -19.00 25.72 -11.13
C GLN A 281 -17.82 26.41 -11.82
N VAL A 282 -16.75 26.70 -11.06
CA VAL A 282 -15.49 27.17 -11.62
C VAL A 282 -14.70 25.98 -12.11
N VAL A 283 -14.50 25.89 -13.43
CA VAL A 283 -13.61 24.90 -14.05
C VAL A 283 -12.26 25.58 -14.28
N SER A 284 -11.24 25.18 -13.52
CA SER A 284 -9.87 25.65 -13.76
C SER A 284 -9.22 24.76 -14.82
N PHE A 285 -8.83 25.35 -15.93
CA PHE A 285 -8.00 24.68 -16.92
C PHE A 285 -6.54 24.91 -16.53
N ALA A 286 -5.84 23.87 -16.15
CA ALA A 286 -4.38 23.93 -16.07
C ALA A 286 -3.82 24.12 -17.50
N PRO A 287 -2.97 25.11 -17.79
CA PRO A 287 -2.33 25.22 -19.08
C PRO A 287 -1.51 23.95 -19.33
N LYS A 288 -1.68 23.34 -20.52
CA LYS A 288 -0.76 22.29 -20.97
C LYS A 288 0.64 22.88 -20.97
N GLY A 289 1.54 22.34 -20.18
CA GLY A 289 2.95 22.68 -20.23
C GLY A 289 3.50 22.52 -21.66
N PRO A 290 4.58 23.24 -22.01
CA PRO A 290 5.17 23.14 -23.33
C PRO A 290 5.55 21.68 -23.64
N ARG A 291 5.29 21.27 -24.89
CA ARG A 291 5.63 19.95 -25.45
C ARG A 291 7.13 19.76 -25.52
#